data_e75b317c1523576c82542516fef9bd3a
#
_entry.id   e75b317c1523576c82542516fef9bd3a
#
_cell.length_a   1.000
_cell.length_b   1.000
_cell.length_c   1.000
_cell.angle_alpha   90.00
_cell.angle_beta   90.00
_cell.angle_gamma   90.00
#
_symmetry.space_group_name_H-M   'P 1'
#
loop_
_entity.id
_entity.type
_entity.pdbx_description
1 polymer ?
#
loop_
_entity_poly.entity_id
_entity_poly.type
_entity_poly.pdbx_seq_one_letter_code
_entity_poly.pdbx_strand_id
1 'polypeptide(L)'
;MKILNIDKKNNFVKLLLNSKEDLFHLEYFIEEGDLLTSKTFRKAFFESGSERKEVLVEILVLKLFFREETNTLRIFGKIVNGYPQEYVQIGKHHSLELGVGDVVEIRKSKLYNFQIFLLKEWEKETKKPIFLFLAMDEEKATIANVFPYGIGNVKEIRSGLSKRLDEKEFKKKEEEYLNKVSKIVNNSKAKIAIVCGPGFEKEKIIPLLKIEVFSFYSTSSELSAIYEVMKSKDFLELSKKLMLKQEEYYVEKLIEE
;
A
#
# COMPACT_ATOMS: atom_id res chain seq x y z
N MET A 1 -1.73 3.24 5.90
CA MET A 1 -1.28 3.67 7.26
C MET A 1 -1.98 2.90 8.36
N LYS A 2 -1.45 2.96 9.58
CA LYS A 2 -2.12 2.44 10.79
C LYS A 2 -2.28 3.58 11.78
N ILE A 3 -3.49 3.80 12.23
CA ILE A 3 -3.79 4.77 13.28
C ILE A 3 -3.39 4.15 14.63
N LEU A 4 -2.44 4.76 15.31
CA LEU A 4 -1.99 4.34 16.64
C LEU A 4 -2.76 5.06 17.75
N ASN A 5 -3.09 6.33 17.55
CA ASN A 5 -3.90 7.13 18.46
C ASN A 5 -4.56 8.32 17.74
N ILE A 6 -5.78 8.67 18.16
CA ILE A 6 -6.46 9.93 17.83
C ILE A 6 -6.99 10.54 19.11
N ASP A 7 -6.54 11.74 19.44
CA ASP A 7 -7.07 12.55 20.53
C ASP A 7 -7.65 13.86 19.99
N LYS A 8 -8.96 13.85 19.74
CA LYS A 8 -9.66 15.00 19.18
C LYS A 8 -9.65 16.22 20.12
N LYS A 9 -9.62 16.01 21.45
CA LYS A 9 -9.61 17.11 22.42
C LYS A 9 -8.32 17.92 22.35
N ASN A 10 -7.21 17.21 22.12
CA ASN A 10 -5.87 17.80 21.99
C ASN A 10 -5.45 18.01 20.52
N ASN A 11 -6.36 17.82 19.56
CA ASN A 11 -6.09 17.95 18.12
C ASN A 11 -4.89 17.12 17.65
N PHE A 12 -4.73 15.92 18.18
CA PHE A 12 -3.55 15.09 18.05
C PHE A 12 -3.85 13.79 17.34
N VAL A 13 -2.95 13.37 16.47
CA VAL A 13 -2.95 12.04 15.84
C VAL A 13 -1.55 11.43 15.86
N LYS A 14 -1.50 10.10 16.02
CA LYS A 14 -0.27 9.30 15.93
C LYS A 14 -0.47 8.19 14.93
N LEU A 15 0.41 8.13 13.94
CA LEU A 15 0.28 7.26 12.78
C LEU A 15 1.56 6.45 12.58
N LEU A 16 1.42 5.21 12.11
CA LEU A 16 2.49 4.38 11.58
C LEU A 16 2.31 4.30 10.06
N LEU A 17 3.35 4.62 9.32
CA LEU A 17 3.37 4.64 7.87
C LEU A 17 3.73 3.25 7.34
N ASN A 18 2.82 2.61 6.60
CA ASN A 18 2.98 1.24 6.13
C ASN A 18 3.28 1.16 4.62
N SER A 19 3.03 2.25 3.88
CA SER A 19 3.13 2.26 2.43
C SER A 19 3.54 3.64 1.89
N LYS A 20 3.89 3.69 0.61
CA LYS A 20 4.19 4.96 -0.09
C LYS A 20 2.96 5.86 -0.19
N GLU A 21 1.80 5.27 -0.41
CA GLU A 21 0.51 5.97 -0.49
C GLU A 21 0.21 6.70 0.82
N ASP A 22 0.64 6.15 1.96
CA ASP A 22 0.51 6.82 3.25
C ASP A 22 1.27 8.15 3.29
N LEU A 23 2.41 8.22 2.61
CA LEU A 23 3.19 9.46 2.50
C LEU A 23 2.48 10.51 1.65
N PHE A 24 1.81 10.09 0.56
CA PHE A 24 0.97 10.99 -0.23
C PHE A 24 -0.24 11.47 0.57
N HIS A 25 -0.93 10.58 1.27
CA HIS A 25 -2.03 10.96 2.15
C HIS A 25 -1.58 11.97 3.22
N LEU A 26 -0.37 11.81 3.77
CA LEU A 26 0.17 12.76 4.73
C LEU A 26 0.51 14.12 4.11
N GLU A 27 0.95 14.16 2.86
CA GLU A 27 1.20 15.41 2.14
C GLU A 27 -0.06 16.30 2.07
N TYR A 28 -1.24 15.66 1.92
CA TYR A 28 -2.53 16.38 1.95
C TYR A 28 -3.04 16.64 3.38
N PHE A 29 -2.66 15.81 4.34
CA PHE A 29 -3.15 15.92 5.71
C PHE A 29 -2.41 16.96 6.54
N ILE A 30 -1.10 17.08 6.34
CA ILE A 30 -0.23 18.01 7.07
C ILE A 30 -0.33 19.40 6.45
N GLU A 31 -0.51 20.41 7.30
CA GLU A 31 -0.62 21.81 6.90
C GLU A 31 0.52 22.63 7.50
N GLU A 32 0.81 23.78 6.88
CA GLU A 32 1.74 24.77 7.46
C GLU A 32 1.20 25.23 8.81
N GLY A 33 2.06 25.29 9.81
CA GLY A 33 1.68 25.63 11.20
C GLY A 33 1.35 24.42 12.08
N ASP A 34 1.25 23.20 11.53
CA ASP A 34 1.13 22.00 12.35
C ASP A 34 2.40 21.72 13.13
N LEU A 35 2.29 21.09 14.31
CA LEU A 35 3.42 20.54 15.05
C LEU A 35 3.57 19.06 14.68
N LEU A 36 4.78 18.69 14.25
CA LEU A 36 5.06 17.34 13.81
C LEU A 36 6.26 16.78 14.58
N THR A 37 6.05 15.60 15.21
CA THR A 37 7.09 14.91 15.97
C THR A 37 7.43 13.59 15.28
N SER A 38 8.70 13.36 15.01
CA SER A 38 9.21 12.09 14.51
C SER A 38 10.65 11.87 14.91
N LYS A 39 11.11 10.63 14.78
CA LYS A 39 12.51 10.26 14.97
C LYS A 39 13.33 10.70 13.78
N THR A 40 14.56 11.16 14.08
CA THR A 40 15.55 11.50 13.06
C THR A 40 16.96 11.23 13.59
N PHE A 41 17.94 11.24 12.69
CA PHE A 41 19.34 11.07 13.08
C PHE A 41 20.07 12.41 13.05
N ARG A 42 20.80 12.72 14.12
CA ARG A 42 21.68 13.87 14.19
C ARG A 42 23.12 13.47 14.44
N LYS A 43 24.04 14.21 13.82
CA LYS A 43 25.47 14.07 14.13
C LYS A 43 25.73 14.66 15.52
N ALA A 44 26.18 13.81 16.42
CA ALA A 44 26.73 14.21 17.70
C ALA A 44 28.26 14.23 17.56
N PHE A 45 28.91 15.33 17.99
CA PHE A 45 30.36 15.46 17.96
C PHE A 45 30.90 15.11 19.34
N PHE A 46 31.82 14.16 19.38
CA PHE A 46 32.56 13.76 20.58
C PHE A 46 34.05 13.99 20.36
N GLU A 47 34.84 14.01 21.42
CA GLU A 47 36.31 14.11 21.33
C GLU A 47 36.93 12.99 20.47
N SER A 48 36.27 11.82 20.39
CA SER A 48 36.67 10.65 19.60
C SER A 48 36.14 10.61 18.16
N GLY A 49 35.36 11.62 17.72
CA GLY A 49 34.76 11.68 16.39
C GLY A 49 33.29 12.08 16.37
N SER A 50 32.59 11.84 15.27
CA SER A 50 31.18 12.15 15.15
C SER A 50 30.37 10.86 14.99
N GLU A 51 29.32 10.66 15.78
CA GLU A 51 28.36 9.60 15.66
C GLU A 51 26.97 10.14 15.27
N ARG A 52 26.17 9.31 14.59
CA ARG A 52 24.76 9.60 14.37
C ARG A 52 23.95 9.08 15.53
N LYS A 53 23.30 9.97 16.26
CA LYS A 53 22.37 9.62 17.35
C LYS A 53 20.93 9.77 16.89
N GLU A 54 20.11 8.79 17.24
CA GLU A 54 18.65 8.89 17.06
C GLU A 54 18.09 9.90 18.07
N VAL A 55 17.35 10.86 17.58
CA VAL A 55 16.69 11.89 18.39
C VAL A 55 15.22 12.00 17.99
N LEU A 56 14.37 12.32 18.93
CA LEU A 56 12.98 12.69 18.69
C LEU A 56 12.93 14.21 18.55
N VAL A 57 12.38 14.71 17.45
CA VAL A 57 12.32 16.16 17.19
C VAL A 57 10.88 16.55 16.87
N GLU A 58 10.41 17.61 17.52
CA GLU A 58 9.15 18.27 17.20
C GLU A 58 9.44 19.56 16.43
N ILE A 59 8.86 19.69 15.26
CA ILE A 59 9.00 20.87 14.40
C ILE A 59 7.67 21.56 14.17
N LEU A 60 7.68 22.89 14.08
CA LEU A 60 6.61 23.66 13.50
C LEU A 60 6.78 23.60 11.98
N VAL A 61 5.81 23.01 11.29
CA VAL A 61 5.83 22.82 9.84
C VAL A 61 5.77 24.15 9.10
N LEU A 62 6.70 24.37 8.18
CA LEU A 62 6.75 25.55 7.30
C LEU A 62 6.50 25.16 5.84
N LYS A 63 6.97 23.98 5.42
CA LYS A 63 6.83 23.48 4.06
C LYS A 63 7.02 21.98 4.05
N LEU A 64 6.31 21.30 3.15
CA LEU A 64 6.49 19.87 2.89
C LEU A 64 6.37 19.58 1.40
N PHE A 65 6.99 18.49 0.97
CA PHE A 65 6.90 17.99 -0.41
C PHE A 65 7.36 16.53 -0.48
N PHE A 66 6.72 15.78 -1.36
CA PHE A 66 7.10 14.40 -1.63
C PHE A 66 8.31 14.35 -2.57
N ARG A 67 9.25 13.46 -2.27
CA ARG A 67 10.45 13.20 -3.09
C ARG A 67 10.32 11.85 -3.77
N GLU A 68 10.05 11.83 -5.05
CA GLU A 68 9.86 10.61 -5.84
C GLU A 68 11.13 9.74 -5.87
N GLU A 69 12.32 10.37 -5.98
CA GLU A 69 13.59 9.65 -6.10
C GLU A 69 13.91 8.78 -4.88
N THR A 70 13.56 9.25 -3.68
CA THR A 70 13.82 8.55 -2.41
C THR A 70 12.58 7.89 -1.84
N ASN A 71 11.39 8.14 -2.41
CA ASN A 71 10.09 7.75 -1.86
C ASN A 71 9.94 8.17 -0.39
N THR A 72 10.24 9.43 -0.10
CA THR A 72 10.13 10.03 1.24
C THR A 72 9.34 11.32 1.19
N LEU A 73 8.60 11.61 2.27
CA LEU A 73 7.97 12.90 2.50
C LEU A 73 8.93 13.77 3.29
N ARG A 74 9.42 14.83 2.66
CA ARG A 74 10.33 15.79 3.31
C ARG A 74 9.55 16.96 3.87
N ILE A 75 9.74 17.21 5.18
CA ILE A 75 9.03 18.24 5.92
C ILE A 75 10.06 19.18 6.51
N PHE A 76 10.00 20.43 6.08
CA PHE A 76 10.87 21.49 6.56
C PHE A 76 10.14 22.32 7.61
N GLY A 77 10.81 22.59 8.72
CA GLY A 77 10.22 23.34 9.81
C GLY A 77 11.24 23.91 10.79
N LYS A 78 10.71 24.58 11.81
CA LYS A 78 11.49 25.14 12.92
C LYS A 78 11.36 24.24 14.14
N ILE A 79 12.48 23.84 14.73
CA ILE A 79 12.47 22.99 15.93
C ILE A 79 11.86 23.76 17.09
N VAL A 80 10.84 23.17 17.72
CA VAL A 80 10.18 23.70 18.90
C VAL A 80 10.44 22.86 20.13
N ASN A 81 10.74 21.55 19.96
CA ASN A 81 11.07 20.65 21.06
C ASN A 81 11.90 19.45 20.54
N GLY A 82 12.47 18.66 21.44
CA GLY A 82 13.14 17.41 21.10
C GLY A 82 13.85 16.75 22.28
N TYR A 83 14.17 15.46 22.08
CA TYR A 83 14.81 14.64 23.10
C TYR A 83 15.83 13.66 22.47
N PRO A 84 17.03 13.48 23.03
CA PRO A 84 17.59 14.24 24.17
C PRO A 84 17.91 15.71 23.81
N GLN A 85 17.70 16.61 24.76
CA GLN A 85 17.83 18.06 24.50
C GLN A 85 19.26 18.48 24.12
N GLU A 86 20.28 17.76 24.58
CA GLU A 86 21.70 18.02 24.28
C GLU A 86 22.04 17.95 22.79
N TYR A 87 21.24 17.19 21.98
CA TYR A 87 21.43 17.05 20.54
C TYR A 87 20.44 17.89 19.73
N VAL A 88 19.54 18.62 20.38
CA VAL A 88 18.46 19.36 19.71
C VAL A 88 18.59 20.85 20.00
N GLN A 89 18.73 21.66 18.94
CA GLN A 89 18.82 23.11 19.05
C GLN A 89 17.45 23.73 18.72
N ILE A 90 16.71 24.12 19.74
CA ILE A 90 15.43 24.80 19.63
C ILE A 90 15.58 26.09 18.84
N GLY A 91 14.62 26.40 17.98
CA GLY A 91 14.59 27.60 17.16
C GLY A 91 15.33 27.49 15.83
N LYS A 92 16.16 26.46 15.62
CA LYS A 92 16.82 26.21 14.33
C LYS A 92 15.90 25.50 13.34
N HIS A 93 16.15 25.74 12.08
CA HIS A 93 15.47 25.01 11.00
C HIS A 93 15.99 23.58 10.89
N HIS A 94 15.09 22.67 10.60
CA HIS A 94 15.39 21.24 10.40
C HIS A 94 14.46 20.65 9.33
N SER A 95 14.97 19.64 8.63
CA SER A 95 14.17 18.83 7.72
C SER A 95 14.00 17.44 8.32
N LEU A 96 12.77 17.00 8.49
CA LEU A 96 12.43 15.60 8.75
C LEU A 96 12.17 14.90 7.40
N GLU A 97 12.61 13.68 7.29
CA GLU A 97 12.31 12.82 6.16
C GLU A 97 11.55 11.60 6.68
N LEU A 98 10.28 11.50 6.29
CA LEU A 98 9.42 10.36 6.65
C LEU A 98 9.42 9.35 5.54
N GLY A 99 9.59 8.09 5.90
CA GLY A 99 9.52 6.93 5.02
C GLY A 99 8.56 5.87 5.53
N VAL A 100 8.46 4.78 4.78
CA VAL A 100 7.69 3.60 5.20
C VAL A 100 8.33 2.98 6.44
N GLY A 101 7.53 2.70 7.47
CA GLY A 101 7.97 2.19 8.77
C GLY A 101 8.06 3.26 9.86
N ASP A 102 8.04 4.54 9.49
CA ASP A 102 8.15 5.62 10.47
C ASP A 102 6.85 5.83 11.24
N VAL A 103 7.01 6.28 12.49
CA VAL A 103 5.92 6.74 13.34
C VAL A 103 5.98 8.26 13.38
N VAL A 104 4.85 8.89 13.10
CA VAL A 104 4.69 10.34 13.12
C VAL A 104 3.58 10.73 14.09
N GLU A 105 3.83 11.78 14.86
CA GLU A 105 2.83 12.43 15.70
C GLU A 105 2.55 13.83 15.13
N ILE A 106 1.28 14.14 14.94
CA ILE A 106 0.84 15.40 14.35
C ILE A 106 -0.15 16.06 15.29
N ARG A 107 0.11 17.30 15.64
CA ARG A 107 -0.79 18.16 16.40
C ARG A 107 -1.18 19.34 15.55
N LYS A 108 -2.47 19.44 15.27
CA LYS A 108 -3.05 20.52 14.46
C LYS A 108 -3.58 21.66 15.34
N SER A 109 -3.73 22.83 14.80
CA SER A 109 -4.46 23.93 15.45
C SER A 109 -5.91 23.52 15.72
N LYS A 110 -6.52 22.80 14.77
CA LYS A 110 -7.86 22.24 14.87
C LYS A 110 -7.94 20.96 14.05
N LEU A 111 -8.40 19.88 14.66
CA LEU A 111 -8.63 18.59 14.01
C LEU A 111 -10.13 18.44 13.71
N TYR A 112 -10.47 18.52 12.44
CA TYR A 112 -11.84 18.45 11.97
C TYR A 112 -12.34 17.00 11.86
N ASN A 113 -13.66 16.81 11.93
CA ASN A 113 -14.26 15.48 11.81
C ASN A 113 -13.96 14.82 10.45
N PHE A 114 -14.00 15.60 9.36
CA PHE A 114 -13.70 15.08 8.03
C PHE A 114 -12.26 14.57 7.92
N GLN A 115 -11.28 15.23 8.57
CA GLN A 115 -9.89 14.75 8.60
C GLN A 115 -9.75 13.42 9.35
N ILE A 116 -10.48 13.27 10.47
CA ILE A 116 -10.55 11.99 11.20
C ILE A 116 -11.21 10.90 10.34
N PHE A 117 -12.27 11.26 9.61
CA PHE A 117 -12.92 10.35 8.67
C PHE A 117 -11.96 9.89 7.58
N LEU A 118 -11.25 10.81 6.93
CA LEU A 118 -10.25 10.49 5.90
C LEU A 118 -9.16 9.55 6.44
N LEU A 119 -8.58 9.82 7.60
CA LEU A 119 -7.58 8.93 8.20
C LEU A 119 -8.10 7.50 8.40
N LYS A 120 -9.37 7.36 8.84
CA LYS A 120 -9.99 6.04 9.03
C LYS A 120 -10.26 5.32 7.71
N GLU A 121 -10.67 6.05 6.67
CA GLU A 121 -10.86 5.47 5.34
C GLU A 121 -9.51 5.04 4.75
N TRP A 122 -8.49 5.87 4.79
CA TRP A 122 -7.13 5.51 4.34
C TRP A 122 -6.55 4.30 5.09
N GLU A 123 -6.80 4.19 6.41
CA GLU A 123 -6.42 2.99 7.16
C GLU A 123 -7.15 1.73 6.68
N LYS A 124 -8.43 1.83 6.32
CA LYS A 124 -9.20 0.71 5.80
C LYS A 124 -8.73 0.29 4.41
N GLU A 125 -8.40 1.26 3.56
CA GLU A 125 -7.93 1.02 2.19
C GLU A 125 -6.59 0.31 2.17
N THR A 126 -5.65 0.73 2.99
CA THR A 126 -4.34 0.08 3.10
C THR A 126 -4.45 -1.42 3.43
N LYS A 127 -5.55 -1.84 4.06
CA LYS A 127 -5.81 -3.25 4.43
C LYS A 127 -6.51 -4.05 3.33
N LYS A 128 -7.02 -3.41 2.27
CA LYS A 128 -7.72 -4.09 1.18
C LYS A 128 -6.79 -4.23 -0.02
N PRO A 129 -6.75 -5.39 -0.68
CA PRO A 129 -6.04 -5.51 -1.94
C PRO A 129 -6.77 -4.70 -3.02
N ILE A 130 -6.01 -3.96 -3.82
CA ILE A 130 -6.51 -3.24 -5.00
C ILE A 130 -6.90 -4.24 -6.07
N PHE A 131 -6.00 -5.21 -6.32
CA PHE A 131 -6.20 -6.30 -7.26
C PHE A 131 -5.85 -7.64 -6.63
N LEU A 132 -6.52 -8.68 -7.09
CA LEU A 132 -6.04 -10.04 -6.95
C LEU A 132 -5.46 -10.47 -8.31
N PHE A 133 -4.22 -10.90 -8.35
CA PHE A 133 -3.63 -11.53 -9.52
C PHE A 133 -3.74 -13.04 -9.41
N LEU A 134 -4.15 -13.67 -10.52
CA LEU A 134 -4.16 -15.10 -10.72
C LEU A 134 -3.36 -15.40 -11.99
N ALA A 135 -2.13 -15.84 -11.83
CA ALA A 135 -1.32 -16.37 -12.93
C ALA A 135 -1.45 -17.89 -12.95
N MET A 136 -1.91 -18.49 -14.07
CA MET A 136 -2.19 -19.94 -14.10
C MET A 136 -1.90 -20.59 -15.45
N ASP A 137 -1.61 -21.87 -15.37
CA ASP A 137 -1.52 -22.81 -16.48
C ASP A 137 -2.13 -24.17 -16.08
N GLU A 138 -1.88 -25.22 -16.88
CA GLU A 138 -2.34 -26.59 -16.59
C GLU A 138 -1.69 -27.20 -15.34
N GLU A 139 -0.48 -26.78 -14.96
CA GLU A 139 0.30 -27.39 -13.87
C GLU A 139 0.08 -26.69 -12.53
N LYS A 140 -0.03 -25.36 -12.55
CA LYS A 140 -0.11 -24.56 -11.32
C LYS A 140 -0.85 -23.24 -11.49
N ALA A 141 -1.29 -22.68 -10.37
CA ALA A 141 -1.80 -21.33 -10.25
C ALA A 141 -1.06 -20.58 -9.13
N THR A 142 -0.60 -19.38 -9.43
CA THR A 142 -0.04 -18.43 -8.47
C THR A 142 -1.05 -17.33 -8.22
N ILE A 143 -1.52 -17.23 -6.99
CA ILE A 143 -2.45 -16.20 -6.55
C ILE A 143 -1.69 -15.21 -5.69
N ALA A 144 -1.83 -13.92 -5.97
CA ALA A 144 -1.23 -12.86 -5.17
C ALA A 144 -2.18 -11.68 -5.03
N ASN A 145 -2.21 -11.07 -3.86
CA ASN A 145 -2.89 -9.80 -3.64
C ASN A 145 -1.93 -8.65 -3.92
N VAL A 146 -2.40 -7.65 -4.65
CA VAL A 146 -1.69 -6.39 -4.85
C VAL A 146 -2.34 -5.34 -3.97
N PHE A 147 -1.55 -4.80 -3.05
CA PHE A 147 -1.92 -3.72 -2.14
C PHE A 147 -1.25 -2.42 -2.60
N PRO A 148 -1.67 -1.26 -2.08
CA PRO A 148 -0.98 0.01 -2.34
C PRO A 148 0.53 -0.03 -2.11
N TYR A 149 0.99 -0.83 -1.15
CA TYR A 149 2.40 -0.96 -0.76
C TYR A 149 3.15 -2.09 -1.49
N GLY A 150 2.50 -2.85 -2.38
CA GLY A 150 3.14 -3.90 -3.16
C GLY A 150 2.40 -5.25 -3.15
N ILE A 151 3.08 -6.29 -3.62
CA ILE A 151 2.54 -7.64 -3.71
C ILE A 151 2.67 -8.34 -2.35
N GLY A 152 1.57 -8.96 -1.92
CA GLY A 152 1.54 -9.79 -0.70
C GLY A 152 0.64 -11.00 -0.83
N ASN A 153 0.62 -11.84 0.22
CA ASN A 153 -0.21 -13.04 0.31
C ASN A 153 -0.08 -13.98 -0.91
N VAL A 154 1.16 -14.19 -1.38
CA VAL A 154 1.43 -15.07 -2.52
C VAL A 154 1.15 -16.51 -2.14
N LYS A 155 0.36 -17.22 -2.97
CA LYS A 155 -0.02 -18.62 -2.76
C LYS A 155 0.09 -19.37 -4.08
N GLU A 156 0.78 -20.51 -4.06
CA GLU A 156 0.86 -21.42 -5.19
C GLU A 156 -0.07 -22.63 -4.97
N ILE A 157 -0.74 -23.06 -6.02
CA ILE A 157 -1.64 -24.21 -6.05
C ILE A 157 -1.24 -25.05 -7.25
N ARG A 158 -0.87 -26.30 -7.01
CA ARG A 158 -0.59 -27.27 -8.07
C ARG A 158 -1.83 -28.01 -8.46
N SER A 159 -2.01 -28.26 -9.75
CA SER A 159 -3.14 -28.98 -10.31
C SER A 159 -3.10 -30.47 -9.98
N GLY A 160 -1.90 -31.04 -9.96
CA GLY A 160 -1.69 -32.48 -9.88
C GLY A 160 -2.10 -33.21 -11.17
N LEU A 161 -2.29 -32.48 -12.26
CA LEU A 161 -2.53 -33.04 -13.58
C LEU A 161 -1.26 -33.72 -14.12
N SER A 162 -1.44 -34.86 -14.79
CA SER A 162 -0.37 -35.60 -15.41
C SER A 162 -0.87 -36.22 -16.71
N LYS A 163 -0.05 -36.23 -17.74
CA LYS A 163 -0.33 -36.89 -19.01
C LYS A 163 -0.52 -38.41 -18.90
N ARG A 164 -0.25 -39.00 -17.71
CA ARG A 164 -0.43 -40.43 -17.43
C ARG A 164 -1.81 -40.78 -16.90
N LEU A 165 -2.66 -39.78 -16.63
CA LEU A 165 -4.01 -40.00 -16.13
C LEU A 165 -4.93 -40.43 -17.29
N ASP A 166 -5.95 -41.28 -16.97
CA ASP A 166 -7.02 -41.52 -17.91
C ASP A 166 -7.91 -40.27 -18.07
N GLU A 167 -8.74 -40.25 -19.11
CA GLU A 167 -9.56 -39.07 -19.43
C GLU A 167 -10.54 -38.68 -18.31
N LYS A 168 -11.07 -39.66 -17.57
CA LYS A 168 -12.00 -39.42 -16.46
C LYS A 168 -11.30 -38.84 -15.25
N GLU A 169 -10.14 -39.38 -14.88
CA GLU A 169 -9.33 -38.89 -13.79
C GLU A 169 -8.76 -37.52 -14.11
N PHE A 170 -8.38 -37.29 -15.36
CA PHE A 170 -7.87 -35.97 -15.80
C PHE A 170 -8.97 -34.91 -15.64
N LYS A 171 -10.19 -35.12 -16.17
CA LYS A 171 -11.31 -34.17 -16.04
C LYS A 171 -11.67 -33.91 -14.57
N LYS A 172 -11.70 -34.94 -13.75
CA LYS A 172 -12.00 -34.83 -12.32
C LYS A 172 -10.97 -33.95 -11.60
N LYS A 173 -9.68 -34.20 -11.83
CA LYS A 173 -8.60 -33.40 -11.21
C LYS A 173 -8.58 -31.96 -11.73
N GLU A 174 -8.87 -31.75 -13.01
CA GLU A 174 -9.01 -30.41 -13.59
C GLU A 174 -10.13 -29.63 -12.90
N GLU A 175 -11.32 -30.25 -12.75
CA GLU A 175 -12.44 -29.63 -12.02
C GLU A 175 -12.10 -29.34 -10.56
N GLU A 176 -11.44 -30.27 -9.86
CA GLU A 176 -10.99 -30.08 -8.49
C GLU A 176 -10.00 -28.90 -8.38
N TYR A 177 -9.07 -28.80 -9.33
CA TYR A 177 -8.12 -27.71 -9.42
C TYR A 177 -8.79 -26.35 -9.64
N LEU A 178 -9.65 -26.26 -10.67
CA LEU A 178 -10.39 -25.04 -10.98
C LEU A 178 -11.30 -24.61 -9.82
N ASN A 179 -11.99 -25.55 -9.19
CA ASN A 179 -12.84 -25.29 -8.04
C ASN A 179 -12.03 -24.80 -6.82
N LYS A 180 -10.84 -25.36 -6.59
CA LYS A 180 -9.95 -24.93 -5.50
C LYS A 180 -9.43 -23.52 -5.72
N VAL A 181 -9.02 -23.19 -6.94
CA VAL A 181 -8.54 -21.87 -7.32
C VAL A 181 -9.68 -20.85 -7.24
N SER A 182 -10.83 -21.12 -7.86
CA SER A 182 -11.99 -20.22 -7.88
C SER A 182 -12.51 -19.92 -6.47
N LYS A 183 -12.54 -20.92 -5.58
CA LYS A 183 -12.93 -20.73 -4.17
C LYS A 183 -12.02 -19.76 -3.44
N ILE A 184 -10.71 -19.81 -3.68
CA ILE A 184 -9.75 -18.88 -3.05
C ILE A 184 -9.95 -17.48 -3.60
N VAL A 185 -10.09 -17.34 -4.92
CA VAL A 185 -10.29 -16.05 -5.57
C VAL A 185 -11.60 -15.41 -5.12
N ASN A 186 -12.71 -16.16 -5.12
CA ASN A 186 -14.03 -15.67 -4.72
C ASN A 186 -14.14 -15.30 -3.22
N ASN A 187 -13.27 -15.85 -2.37
CA ASN A 187 -13.17 -15.50 -0.95
C ASN A 187 -12.22 -14.34 -0.68
N SER A 188 -11.58 -13.78 -1.72
CA SER A 188 -10.73 -12.61 -1.57
C SER A 188 -11.55 -11.36 -1.23
N LYS A 189 -10.89 -10.39 -0.58
CA LYS A 189 -11.45 -9.05 -0.36
C LYS A 189 -11.23 -8.11 -1.56
N ALA A 190 -10.49 -8.55 -2.57
CA ALA A 190 -10.33 -7.80 -3.81
C ALA A 190 -11.64 -7.76 -4.57
N LYS A 191 -11.95 -6.62 -5.19
CA LYS A 191 -13.12 -6.45 -6.07
C LYS A 191 -12.83 -6.86 -7.51
N ILE A 192 -11.55 -6.85 -7.88
CA ILE A 192 -11.08 -7.06 -9.25
C ILE A 192 -10.01 -8.14 -9.25
N ALA A 193 -10.17 -9.13 -10.13
CA ALA A 193 -9.16 -10.14 -10.43
C ALA A 193 -8.50 -9.86 -11.78
N ILE A 194 -7.19 -9.92 -11.80
CA ILE A 194 -6.38 -9.91 -13.00
C ILE A 194 -5.93 -11.34 -13.25
N VAL A 195 -6.50 -11.97 -14.28
CA VAL A 195 -6.18 -13.36 -14.63
C VAL A 195 -5.18 -13.36 -15.79
N CYS A 196 -4.07 -14.06 -15.63
CA CYS A 196 -3.02 -14.14 -16.64
C CYS A 196 -2.42 -15.55 -16.72
N GLY A 197 -1.66 -15.80 -17.75
CA GLY A 197 -0.99 -17.08 -17.98
C GLY A 197 -0.78 -17.38 -19.45
N PRO A 198 0.07 -18.39 -19.76
CA PRO A 198 0.23 -18.91 -21.08
C PRO A 198 -1.01 -19.76 -21.47
N GLY A 199 -1.35 -19.77 -22.74
CA GLY A 199 -2.41 -20.62 -23.26
C GLY A 199 -3.83 -20.25 -22.82
N PHE A 200 -4.72 -21.24 -22.83
CA PHE A 200 -6.17 -21.06 -22.69
C PHE A 200 -6.74 -21.50 -21.33
N GLU A 201 -5.94 -22.07 -20.43
CA GLU A 201 -6.41 -22.54 -19.11
C GLU A 201 -7.09 -21.43 -18.30
N LYS A 202 -6.58 -20.21 -18.40
CA LYS A 202 -7.19 -19.03 -17.75
C LYS A 202 -8.65 -18.80 -18.19
N GLU A 203 -9.02 -19.19 -19.40
CA GLU A 203 -10.40 -19.00 -19.91
C GLU A 203 -11.39 -19.94 -19.24
N LYS A 204 -10.94 -21.12 -18.78
CA LYS A 204 -11.77 -22.08 -18.07
C LYS A 204 -12.15 -21.63 -16.65
N ILE A 205 -11.28 -20.84 -16.00
CA ILE A 205 -11.53 -20.37 -14.63
C ILE A 205 -12.45 -19.14 -14.60
N ILE A 206 -12.38 -18.27 -15.62
CA ILE A 206 -13.11 -16.99 -15.64
C ILE A 206 -14.62 -17.16 -15.35
N PRO A 207 -15.35 -18.12 -15.96
CA PRO A 207 -16.76 -18.30 -15.67
C PRO A 207 -17.08 -18.73 -14.23
N LEU A 208 -16.10 -19.22 -13.49
CA LEU A 208 -16.26 -19.67 -12.09
C LEU A 208 -15.99 -18.54 -11.08
N LEU A 209 -15.51 -17.39 -11.55
CA LEU A 209 -15.19 -16.24 -10.71
C LEU A 209 -16.40 -15.32 -10.55
N LYS A 210 -16.64 -14.87 -9.30
CA LYS A 210 -17.79 -14.02 -8.93
C LYS A 210 -17.41 -12.55 -8.75
N ILE A 211 -16.19 -12.18 -9.13
CA ILE A 211 -15.67 -10.82 -9.04
C ILE A 211 -15.37 -10.30 -10.45
N GLU A 212 -15.20 -9.01 -10.61
CA GLU A 212 -14.84 -8.40 -11.90
C GLU A 212 -13.48 -8.93 -12.37
N VAL A 213 -13.39 -9.38 -13.62
CA VAL A 213 -12.20 -10.05 -14.15
C VAL A 213 -11.68 -9.34 -15.39
N PHE A 214 -10.38 -9.11 -15.43
CA PHE A 214 -9.64 -8.70 -16.62
C PHE A 214 -8.60 -9.77 -16.95
N SER A 215 -8.56 -10.19 -18.21
CA SER A 215 -7.66 -11.25 -18.70
C SER A 215 -6.47 -10.63 -19.47
N PHE A 216 -5.28 -11.12 -19.18
CA PHE A 216 -4.04 -10.73 -19.84
C PHE A 216 -3.26 -11.97 -20.28
N TYR A 217 -2.38 -11.77 -21.26
CA TYR A 217 -1.39 -12.76 -21.61
C TYR A 217 -0.15 -12.58 -20.72
N SER A 218 0.47 -13.68 -20.33
CA SER A 218 1.80 -13.70 -19.71
C SER A 218 2.56 -14.96 -20.14
N THR A 219 3.88 -14.89 -20.08
CA THR A 219 4.77 -15.97 -20.53
C THR A 219 4.85 -17.14 -19.56
N SER A 220 4.43 -16.95 -18.32
CA SER A 220 4.46 -17.95 -17.26
C SER A 220 3.24 -17.89 -16.34
N SER A 221 3.14 -18.84 -15.42
CA SER A 221 2.14 -18.91 -14.34
C SER A 221 2.74 -18.60 -12.95
N GLU A 222 3.96 -18.09 -12.92
CA GLU A 222 4.69 -17.78 -11.69
C GLU A 222 4.51 -16.32 -11.25
N LEU A 223 5.12 -15.96 -10.13
CA LEU A 223 5.12 -14.57 -9.66
C LEU A 223 5.70 -13.59 -10.70
N SER A 224 6.63 -14.05 -11.53
CA SER A 224 7.19 -13.27 -12.66
C SER A 224 6.12 -12.82 -13.66
N ALA A 225 5.10 -13.64 -13.91
CA ALA A 225 3.97 -13.30 -14.78
C ALA A 225 3.19 -12.08 -14.25
N ILE A 226 3.04 -11.98 -12.94
CA ILE A 226 2.35 -10.85 -12.30
C ILE A 226 3.13 -9.56 -12.56
N TYR A 227 4.46 -9.57 -12.38
CA TYR A 227 5.30 -8.42 -12.68
C TYR A 227 5.33 -8.07 -14.18
N GLU A 228 5.28 -9.09 -15.06
CA GLU A 228 5.18 -8.90 -16.50
C GLU A 228 3.91 -8.14 -16.87
N VAL A 229 2.76 -8.59 -16.38
CA VAL A 229 1.47 -7.94 -16.63
C VAL A 229 1.43 -6.54 -16.02
N MET A 230 1.90 -6.35 -14.79
CA MET A 230 1.93 -5.04 -14.13
C MET A 230 2.74 -3.99 -14.89
N LYS A 231 3.72 -4.40 -15.69
CA LYS A 231 4.53 -3.51 -16.54
C LYS A 231 3.96 -3.31 -17.93
N SER A 232 2.93 -4.07 -18.33
CA SER A 232 2.32 -3.95 -19.65
C SER A 232 1.57 -2.63 -19.82
N LYS A 233 1.56 -2.08 -21.04
CA LYS A 233 0.84 -0.83 -21.34
C LYS A 233 -0.66 -0.97 -21.06
N ASP A 234 -1.24 -2.10 -21.46
CA ASP A 234 -2.68 -2.38 -21.31
C ASP A 234 -3.11 -2.38 -19.85
N PHE A 235 -2.30 -3.01 -18.97
CA PHE A 235 -2.58 -3.00 -17.53
C PHE A 235 -2.40 -1.60 -16.92
N LEU A 236 -1.38 -0.84 -17.33
CA LEU A 236 -1.18 0.53 -16.85
C LEU A 236 -2.34 1.46 -17.24
N GLU A 237 -2.88 1.32 -18.46
CA GLU A 237 -4.07 2.06 -18.87
C GLU A 237 -5.32 1.64 -18.10
N LEU A 238 -5.52 0.33 -17.90
CA LEU A 238 -6.61 -0.19 -17.08
C LEU A 238 -6.53 0.34 -15.64
N SER A 239 -5.36 0.24 -15.02
CA SER A 239 -5.16 0.67 -13.64
C SER A 239 -5.45 2.16 -13.44
N LYS A 240 -5.03 3.02 -14.37
CA LYS A 240 -5.36 4.45 -14.36
C LYS A 240 -6.88 4.69 -14.42
N LYS A 241 -7.58 4.02 -15.33
CA LYS A 241 -9.06 4.14 -15.44
C LYS A 241 -9.78 3.72 -14.17
N LEU A 242 -9.30 2.65 -13.53
CA LEU A 242 -9.89 2.12 -12.29
C LEU A 242 -9.61 3.04 -11.10
N MET A 243 -8.42 3.64 -11.01
CA MET A 243 -8.08 4.62 -9.98
C MET A 243 -8.92 5.90 -10.11
N LEU A 244 -9.09 6.44 -11.32
CA LEU A 244 -9.93 7.61 -11.57
C LEU A 244 -11.38 7.39 -11.11
N LYS A 245 -11.97 6.23 -11.41
CA LYS A 245 -13.32 5.88 -10.92
C LYS A 245 -13.40 5.80 -9.40
N GLN A 246 -12.32 5.40 -8.75
CA GLN A 246 -12.27 5.32 -7.29
C GLN A 246 -12.18 6.73 -6.67
N GLU A 247 -11.40 7.63 -7.26
CA GLU A 247 -11.33 9.04 -6.85
C GLU A 247 -12.67 9.75 -7.03
N GLU A 248 -13.35 9.57 -8.16
CA GLU A 248 -14.71 10.09 -8.41
C GLU A 248 -15.70 9.64 -7.31
N TYR A 249 -15.70 8.36 -6.97
CA TYR A 249 -16.54 7.82 -5.89
C TYR A 249 -16.28 8.47 -4.53
N TYR A 250 -15.01 8.80 -4.20
CA TYR A 250 -14.70 9.48 -2.94
C TYR A 250 -15.14 10.93 -2.92
N VAL A 251 -15.00 11.63 -4.06
CA VAL A 251 -15.47 13.02 -4.20
C VAL A 251 -16.99 13.07 -4.05
N GLU A 252 -17.73 12.17 -4.72
CA GLU A 252 -19.19 12.10 -4.58
C GLU A 252 -19.60 11.86 -3.12
N LYS A 253 -18.95 10.93 -2.44
CA LYS A 253 -19.24 10.61 -1.05
C LYS A 253 -18.93 11.74 -0.07
N LEU A 254 -17.93 12.58 -0.37
CA LEU A 254 -17.61 13.77 0.41
C LEU A 254 -18.61 14.91 0.21
N ILE A 255 -19.31 14.94 -0.94
CA ILE A 255 -20.34 15.94 -1.23
C ILE A 255 -21.67 15.57 -0.56
N GLU A 256 -21.94 14.27 -0.32
CA GLU A 256 -23.15 13.76 0.32
C GLU A 256 -23.15 13.88 1.86
N GLU A 257 -21.99 14.12 2.51
CA GLU A 257 -21.83 14.35 3.96
C GLU A 257 -21.73 15.85 4.31
#